data_76af25111dc36c814f0dd03fb81d9108
#
_entry.id   76af25111dc36c814f0dd03fb81d9108
#
_cell.length_a   1.000
_cell.length_b   1.000
_cell.length_c   1.000
_cell.angle_alpha   90.00
_cell.angle_beta   90.00
_cell.angle_gamma   90.00
#
_symmetry.space_group_name_H-M   'P 1'
#
loop_
_entity.id
_entity.type
_entity.pdbx_description
1 polymer ?
#
loop_
_entity_poly.entity_id
_entity_poly.type
_entity_poly.pdbx_seq_one_letter_code
_entity_poly.pdbx_strand_id
1 'polypeptide(L)'
;MEKKLPKIDLPEEWIVGTGVSKELLSLYTNFPCRIKSEIFVLCMSGEVEASVNLNRIIVRANDFVTIMPGTILQIHSVKGEMELYFGGFSSKYVEHANLNRSTMNTLYITLGRPLITLRPEGAALLKDYLCFLIKLYEFFNENTRKFITPHLYNNIHIGIAAMYSNRANENKSNLSKSEILCKNFTQLVMQNYNKTRNVAWYAEKLGITQTHLCTTVKQATGNTCMEIISRMVIMDAKSQLKSTNLSIQEISDSLNFANMSFFGKYFKRYVEMSPLDYRNNG
;
A
#
# COMPACT_ATOMS: atom_id res chain seq x y z
N MET A 1 4.20 28.55 -9.81
CA MET A 1 4.09 27.24 -10.50
C MET A 1 3.49 26.26 -9.49
N GLU A 2 2.24 25.90 -9.66
CA GLU A 2 1.65 24.82 -8.84
C GLU A 2 2.41 23.53 -9.13
N LYS A 3 3.12 23.01 -8.14
CA LYS A 3 3.68 21.66 -8.22
C LYS A 3 2.50 20.70 -8.24
N LYS A 4 2.09 20.27 -9.43
CA LYS A 4 1.16 19.16 -9.59
C LYS A 4 1.79 17.93 -8.94
N LEU A 5 1.17 17.47 -7.87
CA LEU A 5 1.56 16.23 -7.19
C LEU A 5 1.46 15.06 -8.16
N PRO A 6 2.44 14.15 -8.17
CA PRO A 6 2.39 12.99 -9.05
C PRO A 6 1.17 12.15 -8.70
N LYS A 7 0.30 11.96 -9.69
CA LYS A 7 -0.74 10.94 -9.62
C LYS A 7 -0.05 9.60 -9.79
N ILE A 8 -0.15 8.75 -8.78
CA ILE A 8 0.39 7.41 -8.90
C ILE A 8 -0.72 6.47 -9.36
N ASP A 9 -1.01 6.59 -10.62
CA ASP A 9 -1.69 5.57 -11.40
C ASP A 9 -0.87 5.31 -12.66
N LEU A 10 -0.95 4.12 -13.19
CA LEU A 10 -0.19 3.76 -14.37
C LEU A 10 -0.94 4.23 -15.62
N PRO A 11 -0.24 4.80 -16.61
CA PRO A 11 -0.86 5.32 -17.83
C PRO A 11 -1.37 4.22 -18.78
N GLU A 12 -0.78 3.03 -18.72
CA GLU A 12 -1.14 1.85 -19.49
C GLU A 12 -1.71 0.76 -18.58
N GLU A 13 -2.36 -0.26 -19.17
CA GLU A 13 -2.94 -1.37 -18.41
C GLU A 13 -1.90 -2.06 -17.53
N TRP A 14 -0.68 -2.22 -18.04
CA TRP A 14 0.48 -2.64 -17.26
C TRP A 14 1.75 -1.96 -17.76
N ILE A 15 2.69 -1.81 -16.85
CA ILE A 15 4.04 -1.36 -17.16
C ILE A 15 5.05 -2.22 -16.41
N VAL A 16 6.27 -2.28 -16.92
CA VAL A 16 7.40 -2.90 -16.26
C VAL A 16 8.65 -2.12 -16.63
N GLY A 17 9.60 -2.02 -15.70
CA GLY A 17 10.82 -1.25 -15.98
C GLY A 17 11.82 -1.32 -14.85
N THR A 18 12.90 -0.59 -15.05
CA THR A 18 13.97 -0.34 -14.09
C THR A 18 14.33 1.15 -14.12
N GLY A 19 15.36 1.57 -13.38
CA GLY A 19 15.84 2.95 -13.42
C GLY A 19 15.02 3.94 -12.60
N VAL A 20 14.31 3.47 -11.56
CA VAL A 20 13.71 4.37 -10.56
C VAL A 20 14.83 5.04 -9.78
N SER A 21 15.09 6.30 -10.11
CA SER A 21 16.21 7.04 -9.51
C SER A 21 15.88 7.52 -8.09
N LYS A 22 16.94 7.83 -7.34
CA LYS A 22 16.83 8.44 -6.01
C LYS A 22 16.06 9.76 -6.06
N GLU A 23 16.28 10.55 -7.11
CA GLU A 23 15.61 11.84 -7.33
C GLU A 23 14.10 11.65 -7.50
N LEU A 24 13.70 10.64 -8.29
CA LEU A 24 12.29 10.31 -8.48
C LEU A 24 11.64 9.90 -7.16
N LEU A 25 12.26 9.00 -6.40
CA LEU A 25 11.75 8.57 -5.08
C LEU A 25 11.69 9.74 -4.09
N SER A 26 12.65 10.67 -4.15
CA SER A 26 12.71 11.83 -3.28
C SER A 26 11.53 12.79 -3.48
N LEU A 27 10.88 12.80 -4.64
CA LEU A 27 9.67 13.59 -4.87
C LEU A 27 8.50 13.16 -3.96
N TYR A 28 8.54 11.92 -3.46
CA TYR A 28 7.50 11.34 -2.60
C TYR A 28 7.83 11.40 -1.10
N THR A 29 8.90 12.10 -0.71
CA THR A 29 9.31 12.19 0.71
C THR A 29 8.51 13.23 1.49
N ASN A 30 8.00 14.27 0.82
CA ASN A 30 7.38 15.42 1.50
C ASN A 30 5.96 15.14 2.02
N PHE A 31 5.25 14.19 1.45
CA PHE A 31 3.85 13.90 1.83
C PHE A 31 3.44 12.49 1.42
N PRO A 32 2.47 11.89 2.12
CA PRO A 32 1.90 10.62 1.73
C PRO A 32 1.10 10.77 0.42
N CYS A 33 1.14 9.73 -0.43
CA CYS A 33 0.35 9.65 -1.65
C CYS A 33 -0.48 8.37 -1.67
N ARG A 34 -1.65 8.42 -2.32
CA ARG A 34 -2.49 7.25 -2.52
C ARG A 34 -2.16 6.60 -3.86
N ILE A 35 -1.75 5.35 -3.81
CA ILE A 35 -1.50 4.52 -4.99
C ILE A 35 -2.85 3.98 -5.47
N LYS A 36 -3.19 4.21 -6.73
CA LYS A 36 -4.40 3.69 -7.36
C LYS A 36 -4.15 2.37 -8.06
N SER A 37 -2.97 2.21 -8.61
CA SER A 37 -2.49 1.02 -9.31
C SER A 37 -2.01 -0.06 -8.34
N GLU A 38 -1.88 -1.27 -8.84
CA GLU A 38 -1.08 -2.30 -8.19
C GLU A 38 0.36 -2.18 -8.67
N ILE A 39 1.31 -2.15 -7.73
CA ILE A 39 2.74 -2.01 -8.03
C ILE A 39 3.52 -3.06 -7.23
N PHE A 40 4.47 -3.70 -7.87
CA PHE A 40 5.45 -4.58 -7.24
C PHE A 40 6.86 -4.09 -7.57
N VAL A 41 7.74 -4.17 -6.59
CA VAL A 41 9.12 -3.67 -6.68
C VAL A 41 10.07 -4.70 -6.12
N LEU A 42 11.11 -5.03 -6.86
CA LEU A 42 12.28 -5.79 -6.40
C LEU A 42 13.44 -4.82 -6.21
N CYS A 43 14.02 -4.81 -5.02
CA CYS A 43 15.24 -4.06 -4.72
C CYS A 43 16.45 -4.96 -4.85
N MET A 44 17.43 -4.57 -5.66
CA MET A 44 18.70 -5.27 -5.82
C MET A 44 19.84 -4.54 -5.13
N SER A 45 19.78 -3.21 -5.01
CA SER A 45 20.72 -2.40 -4.23
C SER A 45 20.09 -1.12 -3.70
N GLY A 46 20.74 -0.51 -2.69
CA GLY A 46 20.26 0.67 -2.00
C GLY A 46 19.35 0.38 -0.81
N GLU A 47 18.89 1.44 -0.15
CA GLU A 47 17.98 1.38 0.98
C GLU A 47 16.89 2.45 0.84
N VAL A 48 15.63 2.04 0.96
CA VAL A 48 14.47 2.95 1.00
C VAL A 48 13.72 2.75 2.30
N GLU A 49 13.58 3.80 3.09
CA GLU A 49 12.69 3.81 4.24
C GLU A 49 11.34 4.40 3.86
N ALA A 50 10.28 3.66 4.07
CA ALA A 50 8.93 4.05 3.66
C ALA A 50 7.88 3.65 4.69
N SER A 51 6.71 4.32 4.64
CA SER A 51 5.49 3.84 5.27
C SER A 51 4.52 3.36 4.20
N VAL A 52 4.10 2.11 4.31
CA VAL A 52 3.06 1.49 3.49
C VAL A 52 1.85 1.28 4.39
N ASN A 53 0.84 2.12 4.23
CA ASN A 53 -0.27 2.27 5.17
C ASN A 53 0.25 2.57 6.60
N LEU A 54 0.02 1.65 7.55
CA LEU A 54 0.47 1.77 8.95
C LEU A 54 1.86 1.17 9.19
N ASN A 55 2.40 0.44 8.23
CA ASN A 55 3.64 -0.28 8.40
C ASN A 55 4.82 0.56 7.94
N ARG A 56 5.74 0.88 8.85
CA ARG A 56 7.05 1.42 8.48
C ARG A 56 7.93 0.26 8.04
N ILE A 57 8.47 0.35 6.86
CA ILE A 57 9.32 -0.67 6.25
C ILE A 57 10.64 -0.06 5.82
N ILE A 58 11.67 -0.88 5.82
CA ILE A 58 12.96 -0.55 5.23
C ILE A 58 13.21 -1.59 4.16
N VAL A 59 13.25 -1.11 2.91
CA VAL A 59 13.48 -1.95 1.72
C VAL A 59 14.97 -1.97 1.43
N ARG A 60 15.54 -3.16 1.33
CA ARG A 60 16.96 -3.42 1.07
C ARG A 60 17.14 -4.40 -0.07
N ALA A 61 18.39 -4.72 -0.37
CA ALA A 61 18.71 -5.73 -1.39
C ALA A 61 17.99 -7.06 -1.09
N ASN A 62 17.44 -7.68 -2.14
CA ASN A 62 16.61 -8.89 -2.15
C ASN A 62 15.22 -8.73 -1.54
N ASP A 63 14.80 -7.51 -1.22
CA ASP A 63 13.43 -7.25 -0.78
C ASP A 63 12.49 -7.07 -1.98
N PHE A 64 11.34 -7.73 -1.88
CA PHE A 64 10.23 -7.61 -2.81
C PHE A 64 9.05 -6.96 -2.10
N VAL A 65 8.54 -5.88 -2.67
CA VAL A 65 7.43 -5.08 -2.12
C VAL A 65 6.23 -5.17 -3.04
N THR A 66 5.06 -5.45 -2.48
CA THR A 66 3.78 -5.42 -3.20
C THR A 66 2.92 -4.29 -2.65
N ILE A 67 2.57 -3.34 -3.48
CA ILE A 67 1.71 -2.19 -3.16
C ILE A 67 0.37 -2.37 -3.85
N MET A 68 -0.68 -2.53 -3.06
CA MET A 68 -2.02 -2.77 -3.55
C MET A 68 -2.77 -1.46 -3.82
N PRO A 69 -3.77 -1.46 -4.73
CA PRO A 69 -4.65 -0.32 -4.95
C PRO A 69 -5.27 0.20 -3.65
N GLY A 70 -5.29 1.53 -3.48
CA GLY A 70 -5.76 2.19 -2.28
C GLY A 70 -4.71 2.36 -1.18
N THR A 71 -3.53 1.77 -1.32
CA THR A 71 -2.42 1.92 -0.38
C THR A 71 -1.98 3.37 -0.26
N ILE A 72 -1.71 3.81 0.95
CA ILE A 72 -1.09 5.10 1.23
C ILE A 72 0.41 4.86 1.43
N LEU A 73 1.20 5.43 0.53
CA LEU A 73 2.65 5.33 0.51
C LEU A 73 3.27 6.67 0.90
N GLN A 74 4.30 6.64 1.74
CA GLN A 74 5.17 7.77 1.99
C GLN A 74 6.62 7.27 2.04
N ILE A 75 7.48 7.86 1.25
CA ILE A 75 8.93 7.67 1.35
C ILE A 75 9.46 8.58 2.46
N HIS A 76 10.37 8.10 3.28
CA HIS A 76 11.01 8.88 4.35
C HIS A 76 12.45 9.20 4.01
N SER A 77 13.19 8.21 3.52
CA SER A 77 14.59 8.40 3.13
C SER A 77 15.01 7.40 2.06
N VAL A 78 16.00 7.81 1.25
CA VAL A 78 16.62 6.99 0.21
C VAL A 78 18.13 7.07 0.36
N LYS A 79 18.83 5.92 0.49
CA LYS A 79 20.26 5.83 0.71
C LYS A 79 20.92 4.89 -0.29
N GLY A 80 22.14 5.26 -0.69
CA GLY A 80 22.95 4.48 -1.64
C GLY A 80 22.48 4.61 -3.10
N GLU A 81 23.12 3.84 -3.95
CA GLU A 81 22.72 3.70 -5.36
C GLU A 81 21.57 2.70 -5.45
N MET A 82 20.52 3.14 -6.13
CA MET A 82 19.28 2.36 -6.23
C MET A 82 19.30 1.51 -7.50
N GLU A 83 19.14 0.20 -7.32
CA GLU A 83 18.82 -0.72 -8.40
C GLU A 83 17.46 -1.37 -8.09
N LEU A 84 16.42 -0.81 -8.71
CA LEU A 84 15.03 -1.26 -8.54
C LEU A 84 14.49 -1.77 -9.87
N TYR A 85 13.83 -2.91 -9.81
CA TYR A 85 12.98 -3.43 -10.86
C TYR A 85 11.53 -3.30 -10.40
N PHE A 86 10.68 -2.78 -11.24
CA PHE A 86 9.27 -2.59 -10.89
C PHE A 86 8.35 -3.06 -12.01
N GLY A 87 7.15 -3.39 -11.63
CA GLY A 87 6.06 -3.62 -12.55
C GLY A 87 4.74 -3.30 -11.86
N GLY A 88 3.68 -3.20 -12.66
CA GLY A 88 2.37 -2.96 -12.09
C GLY A 88 1.26 -2.90 -13.11
N PHE A 89 0.03 -2.83 -12.57
CA PHE A 89 -1.22 -2.78 -13.33
C PHE A 89 -2.02 -1.54 -12.93
N SER A 90 -2.59 -0.84 -13.92
CA SER A 90 -3.37 0.38 -13.68
C SER A 90 -4.63 0.09 -12.86
N SER A 91 -5.14 1.13 -12.17
CA SER A 91 -6.40 1.03 -11.44
C SER A 91 -7.53 0.56 -12.34
N LYS A 92 -7.61 1.11 -13.55
CA LYS A 92 -8.62 0.73 -14.56
C LYS A 92 -8.59 -0.76 -14.88
N TYR A 93 -7.39 -1.34 -15.02
CA TYR A 93 -7.27 -2.77 -15.29
C TYR A 93 -7.65 -3.61 -14.06
N VAL A 94 -7.10 -3.29 -12.89
CA VAL A 94 -7.32 -4.05 -11.64
C VAL A 94 -8.79 -4.07 -11.22
N GLU A 95 -9.51 -2.95 -11.41
CA GLU A 95 -10.95 -2.85 -11.10
C GLU A 95 -11.81 -3.83 -11.93
N HIS A 96 -11.38 -4.18 -13.14
CA HIS A 96 -12.11 -5.06 -14.06
C HIS A 96 -11.52 -6.48 -14.14
N ALA A 97 -10.37 -6.72 -13.51
CA ALA A 97 -9.70 -8.01 -13.56
C ALA A 97 -10.47 -9.08 -12.79
N ASN A 98 -10.78 -10.18 -13.47
CA ASN A 98 -11.39 -11.36 -12.85
C ASN A 98 -10.35 -12.14 -12.05
N LEU A 99 -10.27 -11.85 -10.75
CA LEU A 99 -9.43 -12.58 -9.82
C LEU A 99 -10.09 -13.88 -9.39
N ASN A 100 -9.36 -14.97 -9.46
CA ASN A 100 -9.80 -16.22 -8.87
C ASN A 100 -9.66 -16.17 -7.33
N ARG A 101 -10.32 -17.10 -6.62
CA ARG A 101 -10.36 -17.12 -5.15
C ARG A 101 -8.99 -17.24 -4.49
N SER A 102 -8.04 -17.93 -5.12
CA SER A 102 -6.68 -18.08 -4.58
C SER A 102 -5.89 -16.77 -4.66
N THR A 103 -6.04 -16.03 -5.74
CA THR A 103 -5.43 -14.71 -5.94
C THR A 103 -5.98 -13.70 -4.94
N MET A 104 -7.30 -13.73 -4.66
CA MET A 104 -7.90 -12.87 -3.64
C MET A 104 -7.31 -13.09 -2.25
N ASN A 105 -7.05 -14.33 -1.85
CA ASN A 105 -6.40 -14.61 -0.57
C ASN A 105 -4.99 -14.02 -0.48
N THR A 106 -4.25 -14.02 -1.58
CA THR A 106 -2.91 -13.44 -1.65
C THR A 106 -2.94 -11.93 -1.47
N LEU A 107 -3.93 -11.25 -2.06
CA LEU A 107 -4.12 -9.81 -1.90
C LEU A 107 -4.25 -9.42 -0.41
N TYR A 108 -5.00 -10.18 0.38
CA TYR A 108 -5.14 -9.91 1.82
C TYR A 108 -3.83 -10.13 2.59
N ILE A 109 -3.01 -11.10 2.19
CA ILE A 109 -1.71 -11.35 2.82
C ILE A 109 -0.75 -10.19 2.52
N THR A 110 -0.71 -9.71 1.29
CA THR A 110 0.15 -8.60 0.87
C THR A 110 -0.24 -7.27 1.53
N LEU A 111 -1.53 -7.02 1.77
CA LEU A 111 -1.99 -5.84 2.52
C LEU A 111 -1.44 -5.80 3.95
N GLY A 112 -1.35 -6.96 4.62
CA GLY A 112 -0.81 -7.05 5.98
C GLY A 112 0.71 -7.07 6.05
N ARG A 113 1.37 -7.57 4.99
CA ARG A 113 2.83 -7.67 4.86
C ARG A 113 3.26 -7.29 3.45
N PRO A 114 3.39 -6.00 3.15
CA PRO A 114 3.73 -5.55 1.80
C PRO A 114 5.16 -5.92 1.37
N LEU A 115 6.03 -6.26 2.32
CA LEU A 115 7.45 -6.56 2.09
C LEU A 115 7.77 -8.01 2.46
N ILE A 116 8.50 -8.68 1.55
CA ILE A 116 9.16 -9.96 1.81
C ILE A 116 10.63 -9.87 1.37
N THR A 117 11.53 -10.40 2.19
CA THR A 117 12.94 -10.59 1.82
C THR A 117 13.08 -11.95 1.15
N LEU A 118 13.57 -12.00 -0.06
CA LEU A 118 13.82 -13.23 -0.80
C LEU A 118 15.21 -13.79 -0.45
N ARG A 119 15.43 -15.09 -0.70
CA ARG A 119 16.78 -15.63 -0.75
C ARG A 119 17.50 -15.05 -1.98
N PRO A 120 18.83 -14.88 -1.95
CA PRO A 120 19.57 -14.28 -3.07
C PRO A 120 19.27 -14.94 -4.42
N GLU A 121 19.17 -16.28 -4.45
CA GLU A 121 18.86 -17.04 -5.65
C GLU A 121 17.44 -16.74 -6.17
N GLY A 122 16.49 -16.59 -5.26
CA GLY A 122 15.09 -16.22 -5.59
C GLY A 122 14.98 -14.78 -6.09
N ALA A 123 15.74 -13.85 -5.51
CA ALA A 123 15.82 -12.47 -5.98
C ALA A 123 16.45 -12.39 -7.39
N ALA A 124 17.52 -13.14 -7.63
CA ALA A 124 18.15 -13.24 -8.95
C ALA A 124 17.17 -13.78 -10.01
N LEU A 125 16.47 -14.88 -9.70
CA LEU A 125 15.47 -15.46 -10.60
C LEU A 125 14.33 -14.47 -10.89
N LEU A 126 13.85 -13.74 -9.89
CA LEU A 126 12.81 -12.73 -10.07
C LEU A 126 13.31 -11.54 -10.91
N LYS A 127 14.57 -11.12 -10.71
CA LYS A 127 15.23 -10.12 -11.55
C LYS A 127 15.25 -10.57 -13.01
N ASP A 128 15.67 -11.81 -13.30
CA ASP A 128 15.71 -12.36 -14.65
C ASP A 128 14.31 -12.37 -15.29
N TYR A 129 13.30 -12.76 -14.50
CA TYR A 129 11.91 -12.72 -14.96
C TYR A 129 11.45 -11.29 -15.28
N LEU A 130 11.76 -10.30 -14.44
CA LEU A 130 11.41 -8.89 -14.68
C LEU A 130 12.19 -8.35 -15.90
N CYS A 131 13.45 -8.69 -16.07
CA CYS A 131 14.23 -8.36 -17.27
C CYS A 131 13.60 -8.94 -18.55
N PHE A 132 13.11 -10.19 -18.48
CA PHE A 132 12.37 -10.80 -19.59
C PHE A 132 11.08 -10.04 -19.90
N LEU A 133 10.31 -9.65 -18.87
CA LEU A 133 9.10 -8.85 -19.06
C LEU A 133 9.38 -7.48 -19.66
N ILE A 134 10.48 -6.84 -19.30
CA ILE A 134 10.91 -5.54 -19.88
C ILE A 134 11.16 -5.73 -21.39
N LYS A 135 11.89 -6.77 -21.79
CA LYS A 135 12.12 -7.08 -23.20
C LYS A 135 10.82 -7.35 -23.95
N LEU A 136 9.88 -8.08 -23.36
CA LEU A 136 8.56 -8.32 -23.96
C LEU A 136 7.76 -7.02 -24.10
N TYR A 137 7.81 -6.16 -23.10
CA TYR A 137 7.12 -4.87 -23.11
C TYR A 137 7.64 -3.97 -24.24
N GLU A 138 8.94 -3.92 -24.45
CA GLU A 138 9.58 -3.17 -25.53
C GLU A 138 9.32 -3.78 -26.92
N PHE A 139 9.30 -5.11 -27.00
CA PHE A 139 9.11 -5.83 -28.26
C PHE A 139 7.66 -5.77 -28.76
N PHE A 140 6.66 -5.86 -27.87
CA PHE A 140 5.26 -5.91 -28.25
C PHE A 140 4.65 -4.51 -28.44
N ASN A 141 3.84 -4.38 -29.51
CA ASN A 141 2.98 -3.19 -29.67
C ASN A 141 1.85 -3.19 -28.66
N GLU A 142 1.15 -2.05 -28.53
CA GLU A 142 0.10 -1.83 -27.54
C GLU A 142 -1.04 -2.86 -27.62
N ASN A 143 -1.46 -3.24 -28.83
CA ASN A 143 -2.53 -4.25 -29.01
C ASN A 143 -2.11 -5.62 -28.50
N THR A 144 -0.90 -6.05 -28.79
CA THR A 144 -0.35 -7.32 -28.30
C THR A 144 -0.18 -7.27 -26.78
N ARG A 145 0.29 -6.14 -26.23
CA ARG A 145 0.39 -5.96 -24.78
C ARG A 145 -0.98 -6.12 -24.10
N LYS A 146 -2.03 -5.48 -24.63
CA LYS A 146 -3.42 -5.63 -24.10
C LYS A 146 -3.91 -7.08 -24.16
N PHE A 147 -3.60 -7.80 -25.23
CA PHE A 147 -3.99 -9.19 -25.38
C PHE A 147 -3.36 -10.12 -24.34
N ILE A 148 -2.08 -9.91 -24.02
CA ILE A 148 -1.37 -10.76 -23.05
C ILE A 148 -1.61 -10.35 -21.60
N THR A 149 -2.09 -9.14 -21.33
CA THR A 149 -2.26 -8.58 -19.97
C THR A 149 -3.01 -9.52 -19.01
N PRO A 150 -4.16 -10.17 -19.37
CA PRO A 150 -4.86 -11.06 -18.46
C PRO A 150 -4.03 -12.27 -18.02
N HIS A 151 -3.27 -12.84 -18.95
CA HIS A 151 -2.41 -14.01 -18.69
C HIS A 151 -1.23 -13.61 -17.79
N LEU A 152 -0.62 -12.47 -18.09
CA LEU A 152 0.48 -11.92 -17.33
C LEU A 152 0.04 -11.58 -15.89
N TYR A 153 -1.11 -10.94 -15.73
CA TYR A 153 -1.68 -10.61 -14.44
C TYR A 153 -1.87 -11.85 -13.57
N ASN A 154 -2.52 -12.89 -14.10
CA ASN A 154 -2.71 -14.14 -13.38
C ASN A 154 -1.39 -14.83 -13.03
N ASN A 155 -0.43 -14.86 -13.96
CA ASN A 155 0.88 -15.49 -13.75
C ASN A 155 1.65 -14.80 -12.63
N ILE A 156 1.73 -13.48 -12.63
CA ILE A 156 2.39 -12.69 -11.59
C ILE A 156 1.74 -12.94 -10.22
N HIS A 157 0.42 -12.95 -10.15
CA HIS A 157 -0.29 -13.19 -8.90
C HIS A 157 -0.08 -14.61 -8.36
N ILE A 158 -0.01 -15.62 -9.22
CA ILE A 158 0.35 -16.99 -8.81
C ILE A 158 1.78 -17.00 -8.24
N GLY A 159 2.72 -16.31 -8.88
CA GLY A 159 4.09 -16.17 -8.39
C GLY A 159 4.17 -15.48 -7.02
N ILE A 160 3.47 -14.36 -6.87
CA ILE A 160 3.37 -13.63 -5.60
C ILE A 160 2.76 -14.55 -4.53
N ALA A 161 1.65 -15.25 -4.84
CA ALA A 161 1.02 -16.20 -3.94
C ALA A 161 1.99 -17.29 -3.47
N ALA A 162 2.76 -17.86 -4.39
CA ALA A 162 3.76 -18.89 -4.07
C ALA A 162 4.87 -18.35 -3.16
N MET A 163 5.40 -17.15 -3.44
CA MET A 163 6.41 -16.50 -2.60
C MET A 163 5.92 -16.31 -1.16
N TYR A 164 4.69 -15.82 -1.00
CA TYR A 164 4.10 -15.62 0.34
C TYR A 164 3.73 -16.94 1.04
N SER A 165 3.28 -17.97 0.29
CA SER A 165 2.91 -19.28 0.83
C SER A 165 4.13 -20.07 1.31
N ASN A 166 5.23 -20.08 0.57
CA ASN A 166 6.46 -20.73 0.97
C ASN A 166 6.98 -20.16 2.29
N ARG A 167 6.92 -18.86 2.46
CA ARG A 167 7.33 -18.20 3.70
C ARG A 167 6.32 -18.40 4.84
N ALA A 168 5.03 -18.52 4.55
CA ALA A 168 4.02 -18.86 5.56
C ALA A 168 4.23 -20.28 6.10
N ASN A 169 4.73 -21.21 5.28
CA ASN A 169 5.08 -22.55 5.72
C ASN A 169 6.38 -22.57 6.55
N GLU A 170 7.36 -21.73 6.25
CA GLU A 170 8.57 -21.54 7.06
C GLU A 170 8.24 -20.85 8.41
N ASN A 171 7.21 -20.00 8.46
CA ASN A 171 6.77 -19.25 9.65
C ASN A 171 5.45 -19.74 10.25
N LYS A 172 4.88 -20.87 9.80
CA LYS A 172 3.62 -21.43 10.34
C LYS A 172 3.69 -21.81 11.83
N SER A 173 4.87 -21.81 12.41
CA SER A 173 5.05 -22.22 13.80
C SER A 173 4.83 -21.13 14.85
N ASN A 174 4.73 -19.82 14.52
CA ASN A 174 4.94 -18.82 15.58
C ASN A 174 4.14 -17.51 15.55
N LEU A 175 3.03 -17.39 14.82
CA LEU A 175 2.13 -16.25 15.09
C LEU A 175 1.23 -16.59 16.27
N SER A 176 1.35 -15.83 17.36
CA SER A 176 0.45 -15.91 18.49
C SER A 176 -0.99 -15.55 18.07
N LYS A 177 -1.99 -16.05 18.80
CA LYS A 177 -3.40 -15.67 18.58
C LYS A 177 -3.60 -14.15 18.59
N SER A 178 -2.81 -13.45 19.41
CA SER A 178 -2.83 -11.99 19.52
C SER A 178 -2.34 -11.31 18.25
N GLU A 179 -1.25 -11.81 17.63
CA GLU A 179 -0.73 -11.26 16.36
C GLU A 179 -1.69 -11.50 15.21
N ILE A 180 -2.33 -12.68 15.17
CA ILE A 180 -3.36 -12.97 14.16
C ILE A 180 -4.54 -12.00 14.32
N LEU A 181 -4.99 -11.77 15.55
CA LEU A 181 -6.09 -10.84 15.82
C LEU A 181 -5.73 -9.40 15.40
N CYS A 182 -4.53 -8.91 15.73
CA CYS A 182 -4.06 -7.59 15.34
C CYS A 182 -3.98 -7.45 13.83
N LYS A 183 -3.49 -8.48 13.12
CA LYS A 183 -3.46 -8.52 11.66
C LYS A 183 -4.87 -8.41 11.08
N ASN A 184 -5.81 -9.22 11.54
CA ASN A 184 -7.19 -9.20 11.06
C ASN A 184 -7.87 -7.86 11.34
N PHE A 185 -7.64 -7.28 12.52
CA PHE A 185 -8.13 -5.95 12.86
C PHE A 185 -7.57 -4.88 11.91
N THR A 186 -6.26 -4.87 11.67
CA THR A 186 -5.62 -3.90 10.77
C THR A 186 -6.16 -4.02 9.35
N GLN A 187 -6.33 -5.24 8.84
CA GLN A 187 -6.94 -5.47 7.52
C GLN A 187 -8.37 -4.93 7.45
N LEU A 188 -9.16 -5.17 8.49
CA LEU A 188 -10.54 -4.67 8.55
C LEU A 188 -10.59 -3.13 8.62
N VAL A 189 -9.63 -2.51 9.33
CA VAL A 189 -9.49 -1.05 9.38
C VAL A 189 -9.16 -0.50 7.99
N MET A 190 -8.19 -1.07 7.27
CA MET A 190 -7.83 -0.64 5.91
C MET A 190 -9.01 -0.64 4.95
N GLN A 191 -9.93 -1.59 5.10
CA GLN A 191 -11.11 -1.71 4.24
C GLN A 191 -12.25 -0.78 4.61
N ASN A 192 -12.29 -0.27 5.86
CA ASN A 192 -13.48 0.40 6.40
C ASN A 192 -13.21 1.70 7.17
N TYR A 193 -11.96 2.19 7.31
CA TYR A 193 -11.64 3.41 8.05
C TYR A 193 -12.40 4.65 7.54
N ASN A 194 -12.72 4.69 6.25
CA ASN A 194 -13.48 5.76 5.61
C ASN A 194 -15.00 5.61 5.78
N LYS A 195 -15.48 4.47 6.31
CA LYS A 195 -16.91 4.22 6.58
C LYS A 195 -17.25 4.34 8.05
N THR A 196 -16.37 3.84 8.93
CA THR A 196 -16.61 3.84 10.36
C THR A 196 -15.33 3.96 11.17
N ARG A 197 -15.42 4.65 12.30
CA ARG A 197 -14.37 4.77 13.32
C ARG A 197 -14.77 4.10 14.64
N ASN A 198 -15.93 3.42 14.64
CA ASN A 198 -16.46 2.77 15.84
C ASN A 198 -15.73 1.45 16.14
N VAL A 199 -14.94 1.41 17.21
CA VAL A 199 -14.17 0.23 17.63
C VAL A 199 -15.07 -0.96 17.94
N ALA A 200 -16.29 -0.74 18.48
CA ALA A 200 -17.23 -1.80 18.76
C ALA A 200 -17.67 -2.54 17.48
N TRP A 201 -17.88 -1.78 16.38
CA TRP A 201 -18.18 -2.36 15.08
C TRP A 201 -17.08 -3.29 14.57
N TYR A 202 -15.81 -2.90 14.76
CA TYR A 202 -14.67 -3.75 14.37
C TYR A 202 -14.59 -5.02 15.24
N ALA A 203 -14.83 -4.89 16.53
CA ALA A 203 -14.84 -6.03 17.45
C ALA A 203 -15.96 -7.03 17.10
N GLU A 204 -17.16 -6.53 16.79
CA GLU A 204 -18.30 -7.34 16.33
C GLU A 204 -17.96 -8.12 15.06
N LYS A 205 -17.36 -7.44 14.06
CA LYS A 205 -16.93 -8.08 12.80
C LYS A 205 -15.86 -9.15 13.00
N LEU A 206 -15.06 -9.05 14.07
CA LEU A 206 -14.04 -10.03 14.45
C LEU A 206 -14.58 -11.13 15.40
N GLY A 207 -15.86 -11.07 15.79
CA GLY A 207 -16.50 -12.04 16.65
C GLY A 207 -15.98 -12.04 18.10
N ILE A 208 -15.52 -10.86 18.59
CA ILE A 208 -14.96 -10.69 19.94
C ILE A 208 -15.51 -9.45 20.65
N THR A 209 -15.30 -9.36 21.96
CA THR A 209 -15.66 -8.15 22.71
C THR A 209 -14.73 -6.99 22.40
N GLN A 210 -15.25 -5.76 22.48
CA GLN A 210 -14.44 -4.54 22.30
C GLN A 210 -13.27 -4.47 23.29
N THR A 211 -13.50 -4.87 24.54
CA THR A 211 -12.46 -4.89 25.59
C THR A 211 -11.33 -5.83 25.20
N HIS A 212 -11.64 -7.05 24.73
CA HIS A 212 -10.64 -8.00 24.29
C HIS A 212 -9.84 -7.47 23.10
N LEU A 213 -10.51 -6.89 22.09
CA LEU A 213 -9.84 -6.28 20.95
C LEU A 213 -8.88 -5.17 21.41
N CYS A 214 -9.35 -4.21 22.22
CA CYS A 214 -8.55 -3.07 22.67
C CYS A 214 -7.32 -3.52 23.47
N THR A 215 -7.49 -4.47 24.40
CA THR A 215 -6.40 -4.99 25.21
C THR A 215 -5.35 -5.71 24.36
N THR A 216 -5.81 -6.61 23.48
CA THR A 216 -4.91 -7.39 22.62
C THR A 216 -4.13 -6.49 21.65
N VAL A 217 -4.82 -5.55 20.99
CA VAL A 217 -4.17 -4.62 20.06
C VAL A 217 -3.16 -3.75 20.80
N LYS A 218 -3.50 -3.21 21.98
CA LYS A 218 -2.59 -2.38 22.77
C LYS A 218 -1.36 -3.16 23.23
N GLN A 219 -1.52 -4.39 23.66
CA GLN A 219 -0.42 -5.26 24.09
C GLN A 219 0.52 -5.63 22.94
N ALA A 220 -0.05 -5.98 21.77
CA ALA A 220 0.72 -6.48 20.64
C ALA A 220 1.38 -5.35 19.82
N THR A 221 0.78 -4.15 19.76
CA THR A 221 1.23 -3.06 18.87
C THR A 221 1.74 -1.82 19.60
N GLY A 222 1.51 -1.73 20.90
CA GLY A 222 1.74 -0.50 21.67
C GLY A 222 0.73 0.63 21.39
N ASN A 223 -0.13 0.49 20.38
CA ASN A 223 -1.11 1.49 19.96
C ASN A 223 -2.52 1.06 20.33
N THR A 224 -3.40 2.02 20.60
CA THR A 224 -4.83 1.76 20.77
C THR A 224 -5.51 1.52 19.41
N CYS A 225 -6.66 0.82 19.42
CA CYS A 225 -7.47 0.64 18.21
C CYS A 225 -7.82 1.99 17.55
N MET A 226 -8.14 2.99 18.38
CA MET A 226 -8.49 4.34 17.88
C MET A 226 -7.30 5.02 17.21
N GLU A 227 -6.08 4.90 17.76
CA GLU A 227 -4.87 5.46 17.15
C GLU A 227 -4.60 4.81 15.77
N ILE A 228 -4.80 3.49 15.65
CA ILE A 228 -4.63 2.78 14.39
C ILE A 228 -5.65 3.28 13.35
N ILE A 229 -6.93 3.36 13.71
CA ILE A 229 -7.98 3.87 12.82
C ILE A 229 -7.69 5.32 12.44
N SER A 230 -7.32 6.16 13.42
CA SER A 230 -7.06 7.59 13.18
C SER A 230 -5.88 7.81 12.24
N ARG A 231 -4.81 7.03 12.36
CA ARG A 231 -3.67 7.10 11.43
C ARG A 231 -4.11 6.88 9.98
N MET A 232 -4.96 5.87 9.72
CA MET A 232 -5.47 5.62 8.36
C MET A 232 -6.30 6.78 7.84
N VAL A 233 -7.22 7.30 8.65
CA VAL A 233 -8.06 8.46 8.29
C VAL A 233 -7.18 9.68 7.98
N ILE A 234 -6.19 9.98 8.82
CA ILE A 234 -5.30 11.14 8.64
C ILE A 234 -4.37 10.97 7.44
N MET A 235 -3.83 9.78 7.21
CA MET A 235 -3.00 9.52 6.02
C MET A 235 -3.81 9.71 4.74
N ASP A 236 -5.05 9.21 4.69
CA ASP A 236 -5.94 9.42 3.56
C ASP A 236 -6.29 10.90 3.37
N ALA A 237 -6.67 11.59 4.46
CA ALA A 237 -6.94 13.02 4.43
C ALA A 237 -5.74 13.82 3.88
N LYS A 238 -4.53 13.56 4.37
CA LYS A 238 -3.29 14.19 3.88
C LYS A 238 -3.08 13.91 2.39
N SER A 239 -3.29 12.67 1.97
CA SER A 239 -3.19 12.29 0.56
C SER A 239 -4.19 13.06 -0.30
N GLN A 240 -5.47 13.09 0.08
CA GLN A 240 -6.50 13.82 -0.68
C GLN A 240 -6.24 15.32 -0.71
N LEU A 241 -5.82 15.93 0.41
CA LEU A 241 -5.50 17.36 0.49
C LEU A 241 -4.38 17.76 -0.48
N LYS A 242 -3.39 16.90 -0.69
CA LYS A 242 -2.22 17.17 -1.52
C LYS A 242 -2.33 16.64 -2.95
N SER A 243 -3.08 15.59 -3.20
CA SER A 243 -3.15 14.93 -4.51
C SER A 243 -4.42 15.20 -5.31
N THR A 244 -5.38 15.96 -4.75
CA THR A 244 -6.65 16.25 -5.42
C THR A 244 -7.04 17.72 -5.29
N ASN A 245 -7.94 18.16 -6.18
CA ASN A 245 -8.60 19.48 -6.11
C ASN A 245 -9.93 19.43 -5.35
N LEU A 246 -10.24 18.33 -4.64
CA LEU A 246 -11.46 18.22 -3.86
C LEU A 246 -11.51 19.32 -2.81
N SER A 247 -12.67 19.92 -2.60
CA SER A 247 -12.91 20.85 -1.51
C SER A 247 -12.72 20.16 -0.16
N ILE A 248 -12.50 20.94 0.89
CA ILE A 248 -12.41 20.41 2.27
C ILE A 248 -13.70 19.67 2.66
N GLN A 249 -14.86 20.15 2.17
CA GLN A 249 -16.15 19.49 2.38
C GLN A 249 -16.19 18.11 1.69
N GLU A 250 -15.84 18.01 0.43
CA GLU A 250 -15.82 16.73 -0.30
C GLU A 250 -14.87 15.71 0.35
N ILE A 251 -13.71 16.16 0.85
CA ILE A 251 -12.79 15.30 1.60
C ILE A 251 -13.43 14.84 2.93
N SER A 252 -14.07 15.76 3.65
CA SER A 252 -14.82 15.44 4.87
C SER A 252 -15.88 14.36 4.61
N ASP A 253 -16.64 14.50 3.54
CA ASP A 253 -17.72 13.58 3.16
C ASP A 253 -17.15 12.22 2.72
N SER A 254 -16.06 12.21 1.94
CA SER A 254 -15.39 10.97 1.49
C SER A 254 -14.84 10.13 2.64
N LEU A 255 -14.53 10.78 3.78
CA LEU A 255 -14.04 10.15 5.00
C LEU A 255 -15.15 9.94 6.04
N ASN A 256 -16.42 10.13 5.64
CA ASN A 256 -17.60 9.93 6.46
C ASN A 256 -17.57 10.74 7.78
N PHE A 257 -17.24 12.03 7.71
CA PHE A 257 -17.45 12.96 8.82
C PHE A 257 -18.84 13.61 8.72
N ALA A 258 -19.43 13.87 9.87
CA ALA A 258 -20.76 14.49 9.94
C ALA A 258 -20.81 15.88 9.27
N ASN A 259 -19.70 16.61 9.30
CA ASN A 259 -19.50 17.89 8.60
C ASN A 259 -18.03 18.29 8.57
N MET A 260 -17.72 19.32 7.78
CA MET A 260 -16.37 19.88 7.63
C MET A 260 -15.76 20.38 8.96
N SER A 261 -16.58 20.90 9.88
CA SER A 261 -16.08 21.41 11.18
C SER A 261 -15.55 20.27 12.07
N PHE A 262 -16.25 19.13 12.11
CA PHE A 262 -15.77 17.95 12.81
C PHE A 262 -14.50 17.38 12.16
N PHE A 263 -14.45 17.32 10.84
CA PHE A 263 -13.25 16.94 10.12
C PHE A 263 -12.08 17.86 10.44
N GLY A 264 -12.28 19.19 10.38
CA GLY A 264 -11.25 20.17 10.67
C GLY A 264 -10.67 20.04 12.09
N LYS A 265 -11.52 19.88 13.11
CA LYS A 265 -11.10 19.64 14.49
C LYS A 265 -10.33 18.32 14.64
N TYR A 266 -10.83 17.26 14.00
CA TYR A 266 -10.19 15.95 14.02
C TYR A 266 -8.82 16.00 13.35
N PHE A 267 -8.70 16.57 12.17
CA PHE A 267 -7.44 16.71 11.45
C PHE A 267 -6.44 17.55 12.26
N LYS A 268 -6.85 18.71 12.77
CA LYS A 268 -6.00 19.59 13.59
C LYS A 268 -5.47 18.90 14.85
N ARG A 269 -6.27 18.03 15.47
CA ARG A 269 -5.84 17.26 16.66
C ARG A 269 -4.64 16.35 16.38
N TYR A 270 -4.53 15.78 15.17
CA TYR A 270 -3.48 14.81 14.81
C TYR A 270 -2.34 15.43 13.99
N VAL A 271 -2.57 16.54 13.32
CA VAL A 271 -1.61 17.17 12.39
C VAL A 271 -1.13 18.53 12.90
N GLU A 272 -1.76 19.04 13.98
CA GLU A 272 -1.48 20.33 14.65
C GLU A 272 -1.78 21.58 13.80
N MET A 273 -2.25 21.40 12.56
CA MET A 273 -2.66 22.48 11.66
C MET A 273 -4.01 22.17 11.00
N SER A 274 -4.66 23.20 10.45
CA SER A 274 -5.93 23.00 9.75
C SER A 274 -5.74 22.27 8.42
N PRO A 275 -6.78 21.58 7.88
CA PRO A 275 -6.72 20.98 6.55
C PRO A 275 -6.35 21.98 5.45
N LEU A 276 -6.83 23.22 5.53
CA LEU A 276 -6.54 24.27 4.56
C LEU A 276 -5.07 24.70 4.62
N ASP A 277 -4.55 24.93 5.85
CA ASP A 277 -3.15 25.28 6.06
C ASP A 277 -2.24 24.16 5.56
N TYR A 278 -2.58 22.89 5.86
CA TYR A 278 -1.84 21.73 5.37
C TYR A 278 -1.81 21.66 3.84
N ARG A 279 -2.93 21.96 3.17
CA ARG A 279 -3.00 22.03 1.72
C ARG A 279 -2.07 23.09 1.14
N ASN A 280 -2.02 24.27 1.77
CA ASN A 280 -1.30 25.45 1.24
C ASN A 280 0.21 25.43 1.58
N ASN A 281 0.62 24.76 2.64
CA ASN A 281 2.00 24.74 3.16
C ASN A 281 2.89 23.64 2.57
N GLY A 282 2.54 23.08 1.40
CA GLY A 282 3.31 21.98 0.80
C GLY A 282 3.70 22.21 -0.67
#